data_e16a0ac8156dbab8e08e9c8eda050b5e
#
_entry.id   e16a0ac8156dbab8e08e9c8eda050b5e
#
_cell.length_a   1.000
_cell.length_b   1.000
_cell.length_c   1.000
_cell.angle_alpha   90.00
_cell.angle_beta   90.00
_cell.angle_gamma   90.00
#
_symmetry.space_group_name_H-M   'P 1'
#
loop_
_entity.id
_entity.type
_entity.pdbx_description
1 polymer ?
#
loop_
_entity_poly.entity_id
_entity_poly.type
_entity_poly.pdbx_seq_one_letter_code
_entity_poly.pdbx_strand_id
1 'polypeptide(L)'
;MKIVGIMGSPRRQGNTEILLDIALQEAEKNGTLISKICLKDKIIGPCIGCLECTETGKCVIQDDMQEIYQEMVGSEGIIWATPVYFWSMSSQIKTVMDRTYALTFPKLQLANKVGGLIVVAANRGCMNVANIFNMYFNYNHMFFAEFAYGYALEKGEIRKNPLTINIAKEMVHQVISLVQSNLRFPEAFDIPITRFVRKKYHL
;
A
#
# COMPACT_ATOMS: atom_id res chain seq x y z
N MET A 1 12.21 -8.63 -9.88
CA MET A 1 11.50 -7.97 -8.77
C MET A 1 10.77 -6.75 -9.32
N LYS A 2 9.53 -6.57 -8.91
CA LYS A 2 8.68 -5.43 -9.27
C LYS A 2 8.16 -4.73 -8.02
N ILE A 3 8.19 -3.39 -8.03
CA ILE A 3 7.59 -2.55 -7.00
C ILE A 3 6.50 -1.69 -7.63
N VAL A 4 5.29 -1.70 -7.05
CA VAL A 4 4.20 -0.81 -7.43
C VAL A 4 4.04 0.32 -6.41
N GLY A 5 3.96 1.56 -6.89
CA GLY A 5 3.60 2.73 -6.10
C GLY A 5 2.14 3.10 -6.29
N ILE A 6 1.36 3.17 -5.20
CA ILE A 6 -0.06 3.56 -5.22
C ILE A 6 -0.18 4.99 -4.70
N MET A 7 -0.43 5.94 -5.59
CA MET A 7 -0.48 7.37 -5.30
C MET A 7 -1.90 7.85 -5.06
N GLY A 8 -2.21 8.20 -3.82
CA GLY A 8 -3.54 8.60 -3.35
C GLY A 8 -3.79 10.11 -3.25
N SER A 9 -2.85 10.95 -3.68
CA SER A 9 -3.11 12.40 -3.69
C SER A 9 -3.87 12.81 -4.96
N PRO A 10 -4.92 13.62 -4.86
CA PRO A 10 -5.59 14.19 -6.02
C PRO A 10 -4.80 15.34 -6.67
N ARG A 11 -3.77 15.87 -6.00
CA ARG A 11 -2.95 16.98 -6.50
C ARG A 11 -1.84 16.47 -7.40
N ARG A 12 -1.83 16.86 -8.69
CA ARG A 12 -0.73 16.57 -9.62
C ARG A 12 0.54 17.29 -9.19
N GLN A 13 1.67 16.57 -9.23
CA GLN A 13 2.97 17.09 -8.81
C GLN A 13 2.92 17.71 -7.40
N GLY A 14 2.05 17.18 -6.55
CA GLY A 14 1.96 17.55 -5.14
C GLY A 14 3.07 16.89 -4.32
N ASN A 15 3.21 17.29 -3.06
CA ASN A 15 4.29 16.82 -2.19
C ASN A 15 4.32 15.29 -2.04
N THR A 16 3.17 14.64 -1.94
CA THR A 16 3.06 13.17 -1.87
C THR A 16 3.58 12.51 -3.14
N GLU A 17 3.19 13.02 -4.31
CA GLU A 17 3.63 12.48 -5.60
C GLU A 17 5.13 12.66 -5.80
N ILE A 18 5.66 13.85 -5.47
CA ILE A 18 7.10 14.12 -5.55
C ILE A 18 7.90 13.12 -4.72
N LEU A 19 7.46 12.83 -3.51
CA LEU A 19 8.17 11.93 -2.62
C LEU A 19 8.08 10.47 -3.11
N LEU A 20 6.92 10.06 -3.62
CA LEU A 20 6.76 8.74 -4.24
C LEU A 20 7.64 8.60 -5.50
N ASP A 21 7.69 9.62 -6.35
CA ASP A 21 8.52 9.59 -7.56
C ASP A 21 10.02 9.46 -7.21
N ILE A 22 10.49 10.15 -6.17
CA ILE A 22 11.86 10.02 -5.67
C ILE A 22 12.12 8.58 -5.19
N ALA A 23 11.18 8.00 -4.45
CA ALA A 23 11.29 6.62 -3.95
C ALA A 23 11.31 5.60 -5.10
N LEU A 24 10.41 5.73 -6.08
CA LEU A 24 10.36 4.83 -7.23
C LEU A 24 11.59 4.97 -8.14
N GLN A 25 12.08 6.18 -8.37
CA GLN A 25 13.35 6.40 -9.10
C GLN A 25 14.54 5.77 -8.39
N GLU A 26 14.55 5.78 -7.06
CA GLU A 26 15.60 5.08 -6.29
C GLU A 26 15.51 3.56 -6.46
N ALA A 27 14.29 2.98 -6.48
CA ALA A 27 14.08 1.57 -6.79
C ALA A 27 14.58 1.20 -8.20
N GLU A 28 14.26 2.01 -9.20
CA GLU A 28 14.67 1.82 -10.58
C GLU A 28 16.20 1.84 -10.74
N LYS A 29 16.90 2.78 -10.09
CA LYS A 29 18.38 2.83 -10.06
C LYS A 29 19.01 1.57 -9.47
N ASN A 30 18.30 0.88 -8.60
CA ASN A 30 18.71 -0.40 -8.02
C ASN A 30 18.22 -1.62 -8.82
N GLY A 31 17.85 -1.44 -10.10
CA GLY A 31 17.51 -2.53 -11.01
C GLY A 31 16.12 -3.14 -10.79
N THR A 32 15.23 -2.44 -10.10
CA THR A 32 13.86 -2.90 -9.84
C THR A 32 12.91 -2.39 -10.93
N LEU A 33 12.04 -3.25 -11.44
CA LEU A 33 10.94 -2.83 -12.28
C LEU A 33 9.94 -2.05 -11.44
N ILE A 34 9.51 -0.90 -11.94
CA ILE A 34 8.56 -0.04 -11.23
C ILE A 34 7.27 0.15 -12.02
N SER A 35 6.16 0.30 -11.31
CA SER A 35 4.92 0.85 -11.83
C SER A 35 4.34 1.87 -10.85
N LYS A 36 3.60 2.85 -11.38
CA LYS A 36 2.93 3.87 -10.56
C LYS A 36 1.46 3.98 -10.94
N ILE A 37 0.58 3.82 -9.97
CA ILE A 37 -0.86 3.97 -10.13
C ILE A 37 -1.30 5.28 -9.48
N CYS A 38 -1.79 6.22 -10.28
CA CYS A 38 -2.33 7.48 -9.79
C CYS A 38 -3.85 7.36 -9.62
N LEU A 39 -4.34 7.25 -8.39
CA LEU A 39 -5.76 6.99 -8.11
C LEU A 39 -6.70 8.11 -8.55
N LYS A 40 -6.21 9.33 -8.68
CA LYS A 40 -7.01 10.46 -9.19
C LYS A 40 -7.43 10.31 -10.66
N ASP A 41 -6.71 9.48 -11.41
CA ASP A 41 -6.98 9.22 -12.83
C ASP A 41 -7.80 7.92 -13.03
N LYS A 42 -8.30 7.33 -11.93
CA LYS A 42 -9.03 6.06 -11.89
C LYS A 42 -10.47 6.26 -11.40
N ILE A 43 -11.38 5.49 -11.97
CA ILE A 43 -12.78 5.42 -11.53
C ILE A 43 -12.93 4.19 -10.66
N ILE A 44 -13.00 4.38 -9.34
CA ILE A 44 -13.07 3.30 -8.36
C ILE A 44 -14.23 3.57 -7.40
N GLY A 45 -15.25 2.71 -7.45
CA GLY A 45 -16.36 2.74 -6.50
C GLY A 45 -15.97 2.21 -5.12
N PRO A 46 -16.62 2.68 -4.04
CA PRO A 46 -16.40 2.15 -2.70
C PRO A 46 -16.84 0.69 -2.59
N CYS A 47 -16.32 -0.03 -1.58
CA CYS A 47 -16.81 -1.36 -1.23
C CYS A 47 -18.27 -1.27 -0.77
N ILE A 48 -19.15 -2.12 -1.32
CA ILE A 48 -20.59 -2.17 -0.98
C ILE A 48 -20.91 -3.23 0.08
N GLY A 49 -19.92 -3.94 0.62
CA GLY A 49 -20.10 -4.92 1.70
C GLY A 49 -20.90 -6.17 1.30
N CYS A 50 -20.99 -6.52 0.01
CA CYS A 50 -21.79 -7.66 -0.46
C CYS A 50 -21.20 -9.03 -0.07
N LEU A 51 -19.95 -9.11 0.37
CA LEU A 51 -19.23 -10.32 0.77
C LEU A 51 -19.03 -11.39 -0.33
N GLU A 52 -19.45 -11.15 -1.56
CA GLU A 52 -19.33 -12.11 -2.68
C GLU A 52 -17.86 -12.56 -2.90
N CYS A 53 -16.91 -11.67 -2.65
CA CYS A 53 -15.49 -11.99 -2.75
C CYS A 53 -15.01 -13.02 -1.70
N THR A 54 -15.75 -13.27 -0.63
CA THR A 54 -15.38 -14.30 0.36
C THR A 54 -15.57 -15.71 -0.20
N GLU A 55 -16.47 -15.87 -1.14
CA GLU A 55 -16.77 -17.13 -1.82
C GLU A 55 -15.98 -17.28 -3.13
N THR A 56 -16.00 -16.22 -3.95
CA THR A 56 -15.44 -16.28 -5.31
C THR A 56 -13.95 -15.88 -5.39
N GLY A 57 -13.42 -15.19 -4.37
CA GLY A 57 -12.08 -14.59 -4.41
C GLY A 57 -11.97 -13.39 -5.36
N LYS A 58 -13.13 -12.85 -5.83
CA LYS A 58 -13.14 -11.74 -6.80
C LYS A 58 -14.19 -10.70 -6.40
N CYS A 59 -13.86 -9.43 -6.62
CA CYS A 59 -14.82 -8.35 -6.43
C CYS A 59 -15.81 -8.30 -7.61
N VAL A 60 -17.11 -8.13 -7.31
CA VAL A 60 -18.16 -8.04 -8.32
C VAL A 60 -18.17 -6.70 -9.07
N ILE A 61 -17.62 -5.64 -8.46
CA ILE A 61 -17.61 -4.32 -9.07
C ILE A 61 -16.55 -4.27 -10.18
N GLN A 62 -16.98 -4.04 -11.40
CA GLN A 62 -16.14 -3.96 -12.59
C GLN A 62 -15.79 -2.49 -12.84
N ASP A 63 -14.65 -2.08 -12.33
CA ASP A 63 -14.08 -0.73 -12.45
C ASP A 63 -12.55 -0.79 -12.51
N ASP A 64 -11.86 0.34 -12.46
CA ASP A 64 -10.39 0.41 -12.55
C ASP A 64 -9.67 -0.33 -11.39
N MET A 65 -10.39 -0.77 -10.37
CA MET A 65 -9.80 -1.59 -9.30
C MET A 65 -9.31 -2.95 -9.81
N GLN A 66 -9.85 -3.45 -10.91
CA GLN A 66 -9.41 -4.73 -11.49
C GLN A 66 -7.93 -4.69 -11.94
N GLU A 67 -7.50 -3.58 -12.55
CA GLU A 67 -6.10 -3.35 -12.89
C GLU A 67 -5.22 -3.25 -11.64
N ILE A 68 -5.71 -2.57 -10.60
CA ILE A 68 -4.98 -2.40 -9.34
C ILE A 68 -4.76 -3.74 -8.64
N TYR A 69 -5.75 -4.64 -8.64
CA TYR A 69 -5.58 -6.00 -8.12
C TYR A 69 -4.43 -6.74 -8.82
N GLN A 70 -4.41 -6.67 -10.16
CA GLN A 70 -3.36 -7.34 -10.95
C GLN A 70 -1.97 -6.78 -10.63
N GLU A 71 -1.85 -5.46 -10.55
CA GLU A 71 -0.60 -4.78 -10.22
C GLU A 71 -0.11 -5.12 -8.80
N MET A 72 -1.01 -5.13 -7.81
CA MET A 72 -0.67 -5.49 -6.42
C MET A 72 -0.27 -6.95 -6.31
N VAL A 73 -1.00 -7.86 -6.94
CA VAL A 73 -0.69 -9.29 -6.89
C VAL A 73 0.59 -9.62 -7.65
N GLY A 74 0.84 -8.94 -8.78
CA GLY A 74 2.02 -9.14 -9.62
C GLY A 74 3.30 -8.46 -9.13
N SER A 75 3.28 -7.74 -8.00
CA SER A 75 4.43 -7.04 -7.43
C SER A 75 4.90 -7.70 -6.14
N GLU A 76 6.22 -7.69 -5.87
CA GLU A 76 6.78 -8.14 -4.60
C GLU A 76 6.78 -7.03 -3.56
N GLY A 77 6.95 -5.76 -3.99
CA GLY A 77 6.89 -4.59 -3.13
C GLY A 77 5.70 -3.69 -3.47
N ILE A 78 5.04 -3.11 -2.46
CA ILE A 78 3.91 -2.19 -2.61
C ILE A 78 4.16 -0.96 -1.77
N ILE A 79 4.39 0.19 -2.42
CA ILE A 79 4.58 1.47 -1.73
C ILE A 79 3.28 2.28 -1.82
N TRP A 80 2.66 2.50 -0.67
CA TRP A 80 1.49 3.35 -0.57
C TRP A 80 1.91 4.79 -0.31
N ALA A 81 1.32 5.75 -1.02
CA ALA A 81 1.62 7.17 -0.84
C ALA A 81 0.31 7.97 -0.69
N THR A 82 0.15 8.63 0.46
CA THR A 82 -1.07 9.36 0.79
C THR A 82 -0.79 10.72 1.43
N PRO A 83 -1.59 11.76 1.10
CA PRO A 83 -1.67 12.92 1.98
C PRO A 83 -2.50 12.59 3.22
N VAL A 84 -2.29 13.36 4.29
CA VAL A 84 -3.21 13.34 5.43
C VAL A 84 -4.37 14.29 5.16
N TYR A 85 -5.58 13.75 5.14
CA TYR A 85 -6.83 14.51 5.08
C TYR A 85 -7.65 14.20 6.33
N PHE A 86 -7.95 15.23 7.11
CA PHE A 86 -8.74 15.13 8.32
C PHE A 86 -8.32 13.95 9.24
N TRP A 87 -7.04 13.91 9.60
CA TRP A 87 -6.41 12.91 10.48
C TRP A 87 -6.24 11.50 9.91
N SER A 88 -6.62 11.27 8.66
CA SER A 88 -6.54 9.96 8.03
C SER A 88 -5.92 10.04 6.63
N MET A 89 -5.78 8.91 5.98
CA MET A 89 -5.42 8.83 4.57
C MET A 89 -6.49 9.48 3.69
N SER A 90 -6.16 9.78 2.44
CA SER A 90 -7.16 10.26 1.47
C SER A 90 -8.26 9.21 1.25
N SER A 91 -9.46 9.67 0.89
CA SER A 91 -10.60 8.79 0.56
C SER A 91 -10.27 7.84 -0.59
N GLN A 92 -9.47 8.27 -1.57
CA GLN A 92 -9.01 7.45 -2.68
C GLN A 92 -8.22 6.22 -2.17
N ILE A 93 -7.26 6.44 -1.28
CA ILE A 93 -6.50 5.34 -0.65
C ILE A 93 -7.42 4.44 0.18
N LYS A 94 -8.32 5.03 0.97
CA LYS A 94 -9.22 4.24 1.81
C LYS A 94 -10.16 3.37 0.96
N THR A 95 -10.67 3.89 -0.15
CA THR A 95 -11.50 3.14 -1.10
C THR A 95 -10.73 1.93 -1.67
N VAL A 96 -9.50 2.13 -2.13
CA VAL A 96 -8.66 1.02 -2.62
C VAL A 96 -8.37 0.03 -1.50
N MET A 97 -7.98 0.49 -0.31
CA MET A 97 -7.71 -0.36 0.85
C MET A 97 -8.93 -1.24 1.19
N ASP A 98 -10.13 -0.67 1.26
CA ASP A 98 -11.36 -1.43 1.54
C ASP A 98 -11.65 -2.47 0.45
N ARG A 99 -11.41 -2.11 -0.81
CA ARG A 99 -11.60 -3.00 -1.94
C ARG A 99 -10.58 -4.15 -1.97
N THR A 100 -9.38 -3.99 -1.39
CA THR A 100 -8.41 -5.10 -1.28
C THR A 100 -8.89 -6.25 -0.40
N TYR A 101 -10.02 -6.12 0.30
CA TYR A 101 -10.67 -7.25 0.97
C TYR A 101 -10.90 -8.44 0.03
N ALA A 102 -11.12 -8.19 -1.26
CA ALA A 102 -11.22 -9.25 -2.26
C ALA A 102 -9.93 -10.07 -2.45
N LEU A 103 -8.78 -9.55 -2.04
CA LEU A 103 -7.49 -10.27 -2.09
C LEU A 103 -7.21 -11.11 -0.84
N THR A 104 -8.13 -11.12 0.13
CA THR A 104 -7.96 -11.89 1.38
C THR A 104 -8.57 -13.29 1.31
N PHE A 105 -9.36 -13.57 0.27
CA PHE A 105 -10.06 -14.84 0.10
C PHE A 105 -9.80 -15.46 -1.29
N PRO A 106 -9.77 -16.81 -1.41
CA PRO A 106 -9.83 -17.81 -0.33
C PRO A 106 -8.56 -17.86 0.52
N LYS A 107 -7.51 -17.19 0.11
CA LYS A 107 -6.24 -17.02 0.84
C LYS A 107 -5.69 -15.61 0.67
N LEU A 108 -4.76 -15.23 1.53
CA LEU A 108 -4.14 -13.91 1.55
C LEU A 108 -3.21 -13.72 0.34
N GLN A 109 -3.70 -13.12 -0.76
CA GLN A 109 -2.92 -12.93 -1.99
C GLN A 109 -1.80 -11.90 -1.85
N LEU A 110 -1.84 -11.08 -0.80
CA LEU A 110 -0.80 -10.10 -0.48
C LEU A 110 0.22 -10.63 0.54
N ALA A 111 0.03 -11.85 1.06
CA ALA A 111 0.97 -12.44 2.01
C ALA A 111 2.39 -12.52 1.42
N ASN A 112 3.37 -12.29 2.29
CA ASN A 112 4.80 -12.31 1.97
C ASN A 112 5.29 -11.17 1.06
N LYS A 113 4.42 -10.24 0.67
CA LYS A 113 4.85 -9.01 -0.01
C LYS A 113 5.40 -8.01 1.00
N VAL A 114 6.21 -7.08 0.53
CA VAL A 114 6.79 -6.04 1.37
C VAL A 114 6.05 -4.73 1.15
N GLY A 115 5.55 -4.15 2.22
CA GLY A 115 4.89 -2.84 2.23
C GLY A 115 5.84 -1.71 2.60
N GLY A 116 5.76 -0.60 1.91
CA GLY A 116 6.32 0.69 2.27
C GLY A 116 5.22 1.74 2.34
N LEU A 117 5.42 2.80 3.10
CA LEU A 117 4.43 3.86 3.26
C LEU A 117 5.05 5.25 3.17
N ILE A 118 4.44 6.12 2.40
CA ILE A 118 4.75 7.55 2.31
C ILE A 118 3.54 8.35 2.77
N VAL A 119 3.74 9.23 3.76
CA VAL A 119 2.68 10.08 4.30
C VAL A 119 3.10 11.53 4.30
N VAL A 120 2.32 12.40 3.69
CA VAL A 120 2.57 13.85 3.71
C VAL A 120 1.39 14.57 4.35
N ALA A 121 1.68 15.39 5.35
CA ALA A 121 0.67 16.19 6.04
C ALA A 121 1.04 17.69 5.98
N ALA A 122 0.05 18.56 6.17
CA ALA A 122 0.32 19.98 6.36
C ALA A 122 1.06 20.23 7.69
N ASN A 123 0.61 19.59 8.79
CA ASN A 123 1.20 19.82 10.11
C ASN A 123 1.06 18.65 11.11
N ARG A 124 0.16 17.69 10.91
CA ARG A 124 -0.06 16.58 11.87
C ARG A 124 -0.85 15.43 11.25
N GLY A 125 -0.95 14.30 11.98
CA GLY A 125 -1.78 13.15 11.61
C GLY A 125 -1.04 12.03 10.87
N CYS A 126 0.27 12.16 10.58
CA CYS A 126 1.04 11.11 9.89
C CYS A 126 1.03 9.79 10.67
N MET A 127 1.17 9.83 12.00
CA MET A 127 1.20 8.63 12.84
C MET A 127 -0.15 7.90 12.86
N ASN A 128 -1.27 8.62 12.77
CA ASN A 128 -2.59 7.98 12.69
C ASN A 128 -2.71 7.14 11.42
N VAL A 129 -2.23 7.67 10.30
CA VAL A 129 -2.20 6.94 9.02
C VAL A 129 -1.25 5.74 9.10
N ALA A 130 -0.05 5.93 9.64
CA ALA A 130 0.95 4.85 9.80
C ALA A 130 0.40 3.69 10.63
N ASN A 131 -0.31 3.97 11.72
CA ASN A 131 -0.95 2.93 12.55
C ASN A 131 -1.99 2.11 11.78
N ILE A 132 -2.82 2.74 10.94
CA ILE A 132 -3.80 2.03 10.12
C ILE A 132 -3.09 1.11 9.12
N PHE A 133 -2.02 1.60 8.47
CA PHE A 133 -1.25 0.79 7.53
C PHE A 133 -0.50 -0.34 8.20
N ASN A 134 0.03 -0.14 9.41
CA ASN A 134 0.64 -1.21 10.18
C ASN A 134 -0.36 -2.36 10.44
N MET A 135 -1.59 -2.04 10.84
CA MET A 135 -2.65 -3.04 11.00
C MET A 135 -3.01 -3.70 9.66
N TYR A 136 -3.08 -2.94 8.58
CA TYR A 136 -3.37 -3.45 7.24
C TYR A 136 -2.30 -4.44 6.76
N PHE A 137 -1.02 -4.10 6.90
CA PHE A 137 0.08 -4.98 6.52
C PHE A 137 0.11 -6.24 7.38
N ASN A 138 -0.07 -6.11 8.70
CA ASN A 138 -0.14 -7.24 9.60
C ASN A 138 -1.29 -8.20 9.24
N TYR A 139 -2.50 -7.65 9.01
CA TYR A 139 -3.68 -8.45 8.64
C TYR A 139 -3.47 -9.26 7.35
N ASN A 140 -2.76 -8.68 6.37
CA ASN A 140 -2.48 -9.31 5.09
C ASN A 140 -1.21 -10.16 5.09
N HIS A 141 -0.55 -10.37 6.24
CA HIS A 141 0.72 -11.06 6.38
C HIS A 141 1.81 -10.48 5.45
N MET A 142 1.82 -9.17 5.29
CA MET A 142 2.86 -8.44 4.60
C MET A 142 3.98 -8.06 5.57
N PHE A 143 5.20 -8.00 5.07
CA PHE A 143 6.31 -7.40 5.82
C PHE A 143 6.29 -5.90 5.65
N PHE A 144 6.32 -5.16 6.75
CA PHE A 144 6.39 -3.71 6.71
C PHE A 144 7.87 -3.27 6.80
N ALA A 145 8.37 -2.59 5.79
CA ALA A 145 9.74 -2.09 5.78
C ALA A 145 9.87 -0.88 6.71
N GLU A 146 9.39 0.25 6.26
CA GLU A 146 9.49 1.53 6.97
C GLU A 146 8.43 2.48 6.42
N PHE A 147 8.19 3.61 7.09
CA PHE A 147 7.41 4.69 6.53
C PHE A 147 8.17 6.00 6.49
N ALA A 148 8.11 6.67 5.35
CA ALA A 148 8.61 8.01 5.18
C ALA A 148 7.46 9.01 5.39
N TYR A 149 7.67 10.00 6.26
CA TYR A 149 6.69 11.05 6.43
C TYR A 149 7.31 12.43 6.39
N GLY A 150 6.53 13.41 6.00
CA GLY A 150 6.95 14.79 5.95
C GLY A 150 5.82 15.77 6.12
N TYR A 151 6.18 16.97 6.50
CA TYR A 151 5.25 18.09 6.63
C TYR A 151 5.53 19.09 5.51
N ALA A 152 4.50 19.39 4.71
CA ALA A 152 4.57 20.32 3.61
C ALA A 152 3.17 20.77 3.22
N LEU A 153 2.94 22.08 3.17
CA LEU A 153 1.67 22.70 2.80
C LEU A 153 1.69 23.13 1.33
N GLU A 154 2.71 23.89 0.96
CA GLU A 154 2.85 24.43 -0.38
C GLU A 154 3.35 23.38 -1.38
N LYS A 155 2.90 23.50 -2.63
CA LYS A 155 3.30 22.58 -3.70
C LYS A 155 4.82 22.58 -3.89
N GLY A 156 5.42 21.41 -3.81
CA GLY A 156 6.87 21.21 -3.98
C GLY A 156 7.71 21.49 -2.75
N GLU A 157 7.10 21.95 -1.66
CA GLU A 157 7.79 22.30 -0.41
C GLU A 157 8.56 21.11 0.18
N ILE A 158 8.09 19.87 -0.02
CA ILE A 158 8.74 18.65 0.46
C ILE A 158 10.18 18.50 -0.03
N ARG A 159 10.53 19.11 -1.18
CA ARG A 159 11.89 19.12 -1.72
C ARG A 159 12.90 19.84 -0.81
N LYS A 160 12.43 20.70 0.08
CA LYS A 160 13.24 21.43 1.05
C LYS A 160 13.55 20.61 2.30
N ASN A 161 13.01 19.37 2.38
CA ASN A 161 13.22 18.49 3.53
C ASN A 161 14.12 17.29 3.15
N PRO A 162 15.45 17.45 3.21
CA PRO A 162 16.37 16.37 2.81
C PRO A 162 16.27 15.14 3.70
N LEU A 163 15.89 15.29 4.97
CA LEU A 163 15.72 14.15 5.87
C LEU A 163 14.58 13.25 5.38
N THR A 164 13.42 13.81 5.11
CA THR A 164 12.26 13.04 4.59
C THR A 164 12.58 12.39 3.25
N ILE A 165 13.29 13.10 2.36
CA ILE A 165 13.71 12.55 1.06
C ILE A 165 14.62 11.33 1.25
N ASN A 166 15.60 11.42 2.14
CA ASN A 166 16.54 10.33 2.40
C ASN A 166 15.85 9.15 3.10
N ILE A 167 14.94 9.39 4.03
CA ILE A 167 14.13 8.33 4.64
C ILE A 167 13.31 7.60 3.55
N ALA A 168 12.72 8.31 2.59
CA ALA A 168 11.97 7.68 1.50
C ALA A 168 12.86 6.79 0.61
N LYS A 169 14.11 7.17 0.37
CA LYS A 169 15.08 6.34 -0.36
C LYS A 169 15.51 5.13 0.46
N GLU A 170 15.82 5.32 1.74
CA GLU A 170 16.21 4.21 2.63
C GLU A 170 15.06 3.21 2.84
N MET A 171 13.82 3.67 2.91
CA MET A 171 12.66 2.79 2.91
C MET A 171 12.65 1.88 1.67
N VAL A 172 13.01 2.40 0.48
CA VAL A 172 13.10 1.59 -0.74
C VAL A 172 14.21 0.55 -0.63
N HIS A 173 15.38 0.91 -0.12
CA HIS A 173 16.46 -0.05 0.11
C HIS A 173 16.05 -1.17 1.07
N GLN A 174 15.28 -0.84 2.12
CA GLN A 174 14.71 -1.83 3.02
C GLN A 174 13.68 -2.72 2.31
N VAL A 175 12.77 -2.14 1.49
CA VAL A 175 11.83 -2.94 0.69
C VAL A 175 12.58 -3.94 -0.20
N ILE A 176 13.59 -3.49 -0.93
CA ILE A 176 14.42 -4.34 -1.80
C ILE A 176 15.09 -5.47 -0.98
N SER A 177 15.73 -5.11 0.13
CA SER A 177 16.45 -6.06 0.98
C SER A 177 15.52 -7.11 1.58
N LEU A 178 14.32 -6.71 2.05
CA LEU A 178 13.33 -7.64 2.60
C LEU A 178 12.77 -8.57 1.51
N VAL A 179 12.52 -8.08 0.31
CA VAL A 179 12.11 -8.95 -0.82
C VAL A 179 13.21 -9.96 -1.13
N GLN A 180 14.46 -9.53 -1.20
CA GLN A 180 15.61 -10.40 -1.50
C GLN A 180 15.91 -11.42 -0.39
N SER A 181 15.56 -11.13 0.86
CA SER A 181 15.73 -12.05 1.98
C SER A 181 14.81 -13.27 1.91
N ASN A 182 13.81 -13.23 1.04
CA ASN A 182 12.85 -14.31 0.80
C ASN A 182 12.14 -14.82 2.07
N LEU A 183 11.93 -13.94 3.05
CA LEU A 183 11.16 -14.27 4.25
C LEU A 183 9.74 -14.70 3.90
N ARG A 184 9.22 -15.68 4.64
CA ARG A 184 7.86 -16.20 4.43
C ARG A 184 7.16 -16.46 5.76
N PHE A 185 5.89 -16.12 5.80
CA PHE A 185 5.00 -16.67 6.82
C PHE A 185 4.78 -18.15 6.54
N PRO A 186 4.62 -19.00 7.58
CA PRO A 186 4.30 -20.41 7.40
C PRO A 186 2.99 -20.56 6.62
N GLU A 187 2.95 -21.52 5.66
CA GLU A 187 1.78 -21.76 4.80
C GLU A 187 0.48 -22.03 5.56
N ALA A 188 0.59 -22.58 6.78
CA ALA A 188 -0.57 -22.78 7.65
C ALA A 188 -1.37 -21.50 7.95
N PHE A 189 -0.75 -20.33 7.76
CA PHE A 189 -1.35 -19.00 8.00
C PHE A 189 -1.66 -18.23 6.73
N ASP A 190 -1.72 -18.88 5.57
CA ASP A 190 -2.07 -18.26 4.28
C ASP A 190 -3.54 -17.82 4.17
N ILE A 191 -4.33 -18.06 5.21
CA ILE A 191 -5.76 -17.74 5.25
C ILE A 191 -6.03 -16.73 6.38
N PRO A 192 -7.08 -15.90 6.27
CA PRO A 192 -7.47 -15.01 7.35
C PRO A 192 -7.65 -15.73 8.67
N ILE A 193 -7.15 -15.16 9.75
CA ILE A 193 -7.13 -15.79 11.09
C ILE A 193 -8.52 -16.29 11.53
N THR A 194 -9.58 -15.56 11.22
CA THR A 194 -10.95 -15.96 11.52
C THR A 194 -11.35 -17.26 10.83
N ARG A 195 -10.93 -17.44 9.57
CA ARG A 195 -11.17 -18.66 8.81
C ARG A 195 -10.31 -19.82 9.32
N PHE A 196 -9.06 -19.52 9.66
CA PHE A 196 -8.16 -20.49 10.27
C PHE A 196 -8.73 -21.04 11.59
N VAL A 197 -9.19 -20.15 12.49
CA VAL A 197 -9.79 -20.51 13.79
C VAL A 197 -11.05 -21.35 13.59
N ARG A 198 -11.98 -20.93 12.70
CA ARG A 198 -13.20 -21.70 12.40
C ARG A 198 -12.87 -23.11 11.90
N LYS A 199 -11.92 -23.22 10.96
CA LYS A 199 -11.50 -24.53 10.42
C LYS A 199 -10.87 -25.40 11.51
N LYS A 200 -10.00 -24.83 12.36
CA LYS A 200 -9.27 -25.57 13.41
C LYS A 200 -10.17 -26.05 14.53
N TYR A 201 -11.16 -25.27 14.89
CA TYR A 201 -12.03 -25.54 16.07
C TYR A 201 -13.46 -25.95 15.67
N HIS A 202 -13.72 -26.18 14.38
CA HIS A 202 -15.03 -26.61 13.85
C HIS A 202 -16.19 -25.67 14.24
N LEU A 203 -15.96 -24.34 14.21
CA LEU A 203 -16.94 -23.29 14.53
C LEU A 203 -17.73 -22.83 13.30
#